data_d2ee337cf2904d88d948e95181bd8f8f
#
_entry.id   d2ee337cf2904d88d948e95181bd8f8f
#
_cell.length_a   1.000
_cell.length_b   1.000
_cell.length_c   1.000
_cell.angle_alpha   90.00
_cell.angle_beta   90.00
_cell.angle_gamma   90.00
#
_symmetry.space_group_name_H-M   'P 1'
#
loop_
_entity.id
_entity.type
_entity.pdbx_description
1 polymer ?
#
loop_
_entity_poly.entity_id
_entity_poly.type
_entity_poly.pdbx_seq_one_letter_code
_entity_poly.pdbx_strand_id
1 'polypeptide(L)'
;FKINKKLLIKSLTNFKGLKYRQQIIYNKKNIKIINDSKSTSYSSSLEMLKASNNIYWLIGGIPKKGDKFNLPKTYYKNISGYIFGKNTKFFLSDLKNRIKLKSFSNLEKAFNGIYRDMQIDRSNMKTILFSPAAASFDSFKNFEDRGFYFNKLIKKYFND
;
A
#
# COMPACT_ATOMS: atom_id res chain seq x y z
N PHE A 1 37.34 4.63 -6.89
CA PHE A 1 36.46 5.69 -7.43
C PHE A 1 36.26 6.75 -6.35
N LYS A 2 36.77 7.99 -6.58
CA LYS A 2 36.48 9.14 -5.71
C LYS A 2 35.18 9.76 -6.19
N ILE A 3 34.07 9.51 -5.46
CA ILE A 3 32.78 10.14 -5.74
C ILE A 3 32.81 11.58 -5.23
N ASN A 4 32.49 12.54 -6.08
CA ASN A 4 32.35 13.94 -5.69
C ASN A 4 31.14 14.10 -4.75
N LYS A 5 31.37 14.38 -3.46
CA LYS A 5 30.36 14.53 -2.42
C LYS A 5 29.25 15.54 -2.79
N LYS A 6 29.61 16.64 -3.44
CA LYS A 6 28.67 17.70 -3.85
C LYS A 6 27.70 17.20 -4.95
N LEU A 7 28.23 16.43 -5.92
CA LEU A 7 27.41 15.81 -6.97
C LEU A 7 26.51 14.72 -6.40
N LEU A 8 27.01 13.90 -5.47
CA LEU A 8 26.23 12.88 -4.79
C LEU A 8 25.04 13.48 -4.04
N ILE A 9 25.28 14.51 -3.21
CA ILE A 9 24.23 15.21 -2.48
C ILE A 9 23.19 15.80 -3.45
N LYS A 10 23.64 16.51 -4.51
CA LYS A 10 22.75 17.07 -5.52
C LYS A 10 21.90 16.00 -6.22
N SER A 11 22.46 14.84 -6.53
CA SER A 11 21.75 13.74 -7.14
C SER A 11 20.71 13.13 -6.19
N LEU A 12 21.03 12.96 -4.92
CA LEU A 12 20.13 12.44 -3.90
C LEU A 12 18.97 13.41 -3.60
N THR A 13 19.23 14.71 -3.48
CA THR A 13 18.19 15.71 -3.24
C THR A 13 17.24 15.89 -4.43
N ASN A 14 17.72 15.68 -5.65
CA ASN A 14 16.91 15.76 -6.86
C ASN A 14 16.20 14.46 -7.23
N PHE A 15 16.51 13.36 -6.55
CA PHE A 15 15.90 12.07 -6.82
C PHE A 15 14.44 12.02 -6.34
N LYS A 16 13.51 12.05 -7.27
CA LYS A 16 12.06 12.01 -7.00
C LYS A 16 11.50 10.61 -6.72
N GLY A 17 12.35 9.60 -6.60
CA GLY A 17 11.93 8.20 -6.50
C GLY A 17 11.41 7.64 -7.83
N LEU A 18 11.03 6.36 -7.81
CA LEU A 18 10.45 5.68 -8.97
C LEU A 18 8.92 5.65 -8.84
N LYS A 19 8.22 5.82 -9.98
CA LYS A 19 6.75 5.72 -10.01
C LYS A 19 6.29 4.36 -9.46
N TYR A 20 5.25 4.39 -8.62
CA TYR A 20 4.62 3.21 -8.04
C TYR A 20 5.53 2.36 -7.14
N ARG A 21 6.63 2.94 -6.65
CA ARG A 21 7.51 2.34 -5.64
C ARG A 21 7.57 3.29 -4.43
N GLN A 22 6.85 2.94 -3.38
CA GLN A 22 6.74 3.73 -2.14
C GLN A 22 6.48 5.23 -2.39
N GLN A 23 5.81 5.53 -3.50
CA GLN A 23 5.56 6.88 -3.98
C GLN A 23 4.50 7.55 -3.11
N ILE A 24 4.85 8.62 -2.41
CA ILE A 24 3.87 9.45 -1.70
C ILE A 24 3.10 10.26 -2.75
N ILE A 25 1.80 10.03 -2.86
CA ILE A 25 0.92 10.70 -3.83
C ILE A 25 -0.02 11.72 -3.20
N TYR A 26 -0.14 11.67 -1.87
CA TYR A 26 -0.88 12.65 -1.08
C TYR A 26 -0.30 12.72 0.34
N ASN A 27 -0.15 13.93 0.88
CA ASN A 27 0.35 14.13 2.25
C ASN A 27 -0.17 15.47 2.81
N LYS A 28 -1.45 15.52 3.14
CA LYS A 28 -2.13 16.71 3.68
C LYS A 28 -3.19 16.30 4.71
N LYS A 29 -3.62 17.22 5.57
CA LYS A 29 -4.73 17.02 6.53
C LYS A 29 -4.58 15.75 7.37
N ASN A 30 -3.36 15.44 7.81
CA ASN A 30 -3.05 14.23 8.60
C ASN A 30 -3.33 12.91 7.86
N ILE A 31 -3.44 12.93 6.56
CA ILE A 31 -3.59 11.76 5.70
C ILE A 31 -2.37 11.64 4.80
N LYS A 32 -1.73 10.49 4.85
CA LYS A 32 -0.64 10.12 3.94
C LYS A 32 -1.09 8.97 3.05
N ILE A 33 -0.94 9.12 1.73
CA ILE A 33 -1.28 8.08 0.77
C ILE A 33 -0.04 7.69 -0.01
N ILE A 34 0.27 6.39 0.01
CA ILE A 34 1.48 5.83 -0.60
C ILE A 34 1.06 4.84 -1.68
N ASN A 35 1.55 5.06 -2.90
CA ASN A 35 1.41 4.11 -3.99
C ASN A 35 2.70 3.28 -4.13
N ASP A 36 2.59 2.02 -3.75
CA ASP A 36 3.64 1.00 -3.87
C ASP A 36 3.12 -0.19 -4.68
N SER A 37 2.47 0.10 -5.81
CA SER A 37 1.91 -0.94 -6.69
C SER A 37 2.95 -1.96 -7.18
N LYS A 38 4.23 -1.62 -7.13
CA LYS A 38 5.34 -2.54 -7.46
C LYS A 38 5.56 -3.62 -6.41
N SER A 39 5.00 -3.51 -5.22
CA SER A 39 5.05 -4.55 -4.19
C SER A 39 4.25 -5.79 -4.65
N THR A 40 4.97 -6.85 -5.00
CA THR A 40 4.41 -8.10 -5.56
C THR A 40 4.55 -9.29 -4.62
N SER A 41 4.98 -9.06 -3.38
CA SER A 41 5.13 -10.06 -2.32
C SER A 41 4.95 -9.41 -0.95
N TYR A 42 4.64 -10.19 0.08
CA TYR A 42 4.62 -9.69 1.46
C TYR A 42 5.95 -9.06 1.86
N SER A 43 7.06 -9.73 1.53
CA SER A 43 8.40 -9.24 1.86
C SER A 43 8.65 -7.83 1.34
N SER A 44 8.13 -7.48 0.16
CA SER A 44 8.27 -6.13 -0.40
C SER A 44 7.40 -5.08 0.29
N SER A 45 6.34 -5.49 1.02
CA SER A 45 5.47 -4.57 1.78
C SER A 45 5.94 -4.34 3.22
N LEU A 46 6.77 -5.25 3.79
CA LEU A 46 7.09 -5.25 5.23
C LEU A 46 7.71 -3.95 5.71
N GLU A 47 8.63 -3.36 4.96
CA GLU A 47 9.32 -2.14 5.39
C GLU A 47 8.36 -0.95 5.50
N MET A 48 7.40 -0.83 4.57
CA MET A 48 6.39 0.22 4.64
C MET A 48 5.40 0.00 5.80
N LEU A 49 5.08 -1.28 6.09
CA LEU A 49 4.23 -1.63 7.23
C LEU A 49 4.91 -1.35 8.58
N LYS A 50 6.24 -1.44 8.65
CA LYS A 50 7.02 -1.06 9.85
C LYS A 50 7.17 0.46 9.99
N ALA A 51 7.36 1.15 8.86
CA ALA A 51 7.68 2.59 8.84
C ALA A 51 6.46 3.50 8.99
N SER A 52 5.25 2.96 9.05
CA SER A 52 4.01 3.74 9.09
C SER A 52 3.16 3.38 10.30
N ASN A 53 2.30 4.31 10.71
CA ASN A 53 1.34 4.11 11.81
C ASN A 53 -0.08 4.26 11.28
N ASN A 54 -1.05 3.61 11.98
CA ASN A 54 -2.47 3.65 11.64
C ASN A 54 -2.72 3.41 10.15
N ILE A 55 -2.41 2.20 9.73
CA ILE A 55 -2.31 1.81 8.33
C ILE A 55 -3.62 1.18 7.85
N TYR A 56 -4.18 1.75 6.80
CA TYR A 56 -5.20 1.16 5.94
C TYR A 56 -4.49 0.52 4.75
N TRP A 57 -4.24 -0.78 4.83
CA TRP A 57 -3.43 -1.52 3.86
C TRP A 57 -4.29 -2.17 2.77
N LEU A 58 -4.11 -1.75 1.51
CA LEU A 58 -4.74 -2.34 0.32
C LEU A 58 -3.90 -3.52 -0.19
N ILE A 59 -4.49 -4.72 -0.16
CA ILE A 59 -3.86 -6.00 -0.48
C ILE A 59 -4.66 -6.70 -1.57
N GLY A 60 -4.01 -7.24 -2.61
CA GLY A 60 -4.75 -8.02 -3.61
C GLY A 60 -4.00 -8.20 -4.93
N GLY A 61 -4.38 -9.24 -5.63
CA GLY A 61 -3.74 -9.71 -6.84
C GLY A 61 -3.44 -11.21 -6.76
N ILE A 62 -2.51 -11.70 -7.58
CA ILE A 62 -2.05 -13.09 -7.57
C ILE A 62 -0.94 -13.25 -6.53
N PRO A 63 -1.16 -14.00 -5.43
CA PRO A 63 -0.16 -14.19 -4.40
C PRO A 63 1.04 -14.98 -4.91
N LYS A 64 2.23 -14.65 -4.44
CA LYS A 64 3.45 -15.38 -4.77
C LYS A 64 3.50 -16.70 -3.98
N LYS A 65 3.69 -17.81 -4.66
CA LYS A 65 3.81 -19.14 -4.03
C LYS A 65 4.97 -19.17 -3.02
N GLY A 66 4.71 -19.66 -1.82
CA GLY A 66 5.71 -19.78 -0.74
C GLY A 66 6.05 -18.46 -0.02
N ASP A 67 5.46 -17.32 -0.42
CA ASP A 67 5.63 -16.07 0.30
C ASP A 67 4.87 -16.09 1.64
N LYS A 68 5.50 -15.62 2.71
CA LYS A 68 4.95 -15.67 4.07
C LYS A 68 4.93 -14.28 4.69
N PHE A 69 3.87 -13.98 5.41
CA PHE A 69 3.73 -12.74 6.16
C PHE A 69 4.51 -12.82 7.49
N ASN A 70 5.74 -12.33 7.48
CA ASN A 70 6.68 -12.40 8.62
C ASN A 70 6.84 -11.04 9.34
N LEU A 71 5.75 -10.27 9.49
CA LEU A 71 5.78 -9.03 10.27
C LEU A 71 5.74 -9.37 11.78
N PRO A 72 6.55 -8.71 12.64
CA PRO A 72 6.47 -8.88 14.08
C PRO A 72 5.08 -8.49 14.63
N LYS A 73 4.58 -9.24 15.63
CA LYS A 73 3.23 -9.06 16.22
C LYS A 73 3.00 -7.64 16.77
N THR A 74 4.05 -6.97 17.21
CA THR A 74 4.00 -5.60 17.75
C THR A 74 3.39 -4.58 16.79
N TYR A 75 3.47 -4.83 15.47
CA TYR A 75 2.92 -3.96 14.44
C TYR A 75 1.44 -4.22 14.12
N TYR A 76 0.90 -5.40 14.48
CA TYR A 76 -0.42 -5.85 14.03
C TYR A 76 -1.56 -4.89 14.41
N LYS A 77 -1.51 -4.32 15.61
CA LYS A 77 -2.55 -3.40 16.11
C LYS A 77 -2.68 -2.11 15.29
N ASN A 78 -1.64 -1.74 14.56
CA ASN A 78 -1.59 -0.51 13.76
C ASN A 78 -2.07 -0.71 12.32
N ILE A 79 -2.48 -1.94 11.94
CA ILE A 79 -2.77 -2.30 10.55
C ILE A 79 -4.19 -2.83 10.42
N SER A 80 -4.93 -2.26 9.46
CA SER A 80 -6.21 -2.78 8.98
C SER A 80 -6.07 -3.14 7.50
N GLY A 81 -6.27 -4.41 7.16
CA GLY A 81 -6.13 -4.93 5.79
C GLY A 81 -7.45 -4.86 5.02
N TYR A 82 -7.39 -4.29 3.83
CA TYR A 82 -8.49 -4.17 2.87
C TYR A 82 -8.14 -4.98 1.63
N ILE A 83 -8.65 -6.21 1.60
CA ILE A 83 -8.31 -7.20 0.59
C ILE A 83 -9.23 -7.03 -0.62
N PHE A 84 -8.68 -7.04 -1.84
CA PHE A 84 -9.46 -6.89 -3.07
C PHE A 84 -9.11 -7.93 -4.13
N GLY A 85 -10.06 -8.14 -5.09
CA GLY A 85 -9.86 -8.97 -6.27
C GLY A 85 -10.28 -10.43 -6.10
N LYS A 86 -9.75 -11.30 -6.95
CA LYS A 86 -10.20 -12.70 -7.07
C LYS A 86 -9.62 -13.63 -5.99
N ASN A 87 -8.44 -13.32 -5.46
CA ASN A 87 -7.70 -14.20 -4.52
C ASN A 87 -7.91 -13.83 -3.05
N THR A 88 -9.04 -13.21 -2.69
CA THR A 88 -9.33 -12.75 -1.33
C THR A 88 -9.26 -13.85 -0.29
N LYS A 89 -9.69 -15.06 -0.61
CA LYS A 89 -9.66 -16.23 0.30
C LYS A 89 -8.24 -16.56 0.79
N PHE A 90 -7.24 -16.45 -0.08
CA PHE A 90 -5.84 -16.69 0.27
C PHE A 90 -5.38 -15.71 1.36
N PHE A 91 -5.53 -14.41 1.11
CA PHE A 91 -5.09 -13.36 2.03
C PHE A 91 -5.87 -13.38 3.35
N LEU A 92 -7.19 -13.64 3.30
CA LEU A 92 -8.00 -13.80 4.50
C LEU A 92 -7.50 -14.95 5.36
N SER A 93 -7.21 -16.12 4.77
CA SER A 93 -6.71 -17.29 5.50
C SER A 93 -5.34 -17.03 6.13
N ASP A 94 -4.40 -16.40 5.40
CA ASP A 94 -3.04 -16.19 5.86
C ASP A 94 -2.92 -15.08 6.92
N LEU A 95 -3.73 -14.02 6.79
CA LEU A 95 -3.69 -12.86 7.70
C LEU A 95 -4.71 -12.96 8.84
N LYS A 96 -5.57 -13.97 8.84
CA LYS A 96 -6.54 -14.24 9.90
C LYS A 96 -5.85 -14.29 11.27
N ASN A 97 -6.49 -13.66 12.27
CA ASN A 97 -5.98 -13.56 13.66
C ASN A 97 -4.67 -12.76 13.82
N ARG A 98 -4.19 -12.10 12.77
CA ARG A 98 -2.99 -11.25 12.83
C ARG A 98 -3.36 -9.77 12.79
N ILE A 99 -4.21 -9.37 11.85
CA ILE A 99 -4.65 -7.98 11.68
C ILE A 99 -6.17 -7.93 11.44
N LYS A 100 -6.78 -6.75 11.60
CA LYS A 100 -8.19 -6.55 11.20
C LYS A 100 -8.30 -6.66 9.69
N LEU A 101 -9.32 -7.38 9.17
CA LEU A 101 -9.48 -7.64 7.75
C LEU A 101 -10.89 -7.33 7.26
N LYS A 102 -10.97 -6.73 6.08
CA LYS A 102 -12.18 -6.60 5.27
C LYS A 102 -11.89 -7.03 3.84
N SER A 103 -12.85 -7.65 3.14
CA SER A 103 -12.68 -8.12 1.75
C SER A 103 -13.68 -7.50 0.80
N PHE A 104 -13.25 -7.27 -0.43
CA PHE A 104 -13.98 -6.56 -1.46
C PHE A 104 -13.76 -7.19 -2.84
N SER A 105 -14.71 -7.02 -3.75
CA SER A 105 -14.62 -7.62 -5.09
C SER A 105 -13.59 -6.94 -6.00
N ASN A 106 -13.25 -5.67 -5.75
CA ASN A 106 -12.26 -4.92 -6.54
C ASN A 106 -11.59 -3.80 -5.73
N LEU A 107 -10.56 -3.18 -6.31
CA LEU A 107 -9.75 -2.14 -5.69
C LEU A 107 -10.58 -0.89 -5.33
N GLU A 108 -11.51 -0.46 -6.20
CA GLU A 108 -12.34 0.73 -5.94
C GLU A 108 -13.25 0.52 -4.73
N LYS A 109 -13.90 -0.65 -4.63
CA LYS A 109 -14.74 -0.98 -3.46
C LYS A 109 -13.93 -1.09 -2.17
N ALA A 110 -12.70 -1.63 -2.24
CA ALA A 110 -11.81 -1.67 -1.08
C ALA A 110 -11.41 -0.27 -0.63
N PHE A 111 -11.08 0.61 -1.56
CA PHE A 111 -10.77 2.00 -1.27
C PHE A 111 -11.99 2.75 -0.67
N ASN A 112 -13.19 2.55 -1.21
CA ASN A 112 -14.43 3.12 -0.65
C ASN A 112 -14.69 2.62 0.78
N GLY A 113 -14.31 1.38 1.09
CA GLY A 113 -14.32 0.84 2.44
C GLY A 113 -13.38 1.60 3.37
N ILE A 114 -12.15 1.86 2.92
CA ILE A 114 -11.17 2.68 3.67
C ILE A 114 -11.73 4.08 3.90
N TYR A 115 -12.22 4.74 2.84
CA TYR A 115 -12.72 6.11 2.92
C TYR A 115 -13.83 6.25 3.98
N ARG A 116 -14.78 5.30 4.03
CA ARG A 116 -15.83 5.26 5.07
C ARG A 116 -15.27 5.05 6.47
N ASP A 117 -14.37 4.10 6.64
CA ASP A 117 -13.78 3.81 7.96
C ASP A 117 -12.94 4.99 8.49
N MET A 118 -12.27 5.72 7.60
CA MET A 118 -11.51 6.91 7.96
C MET A 118 -12.37 8.07 8.48
N GLN A 119 -13.66 8.16 8.06
CA GLN A 119 -14.56 9.23 8.54
C GLN A 119 -14.90 9.08 10.03
N ILE A 120 -14.91 7.86 10.53
CA ILE A 120 -15.23 7.54 11.93
C ILE A 120 -13.97 7.36 12.80
N ASP A 121 -12.82 7.20 12.18
CA ASP A 121 -11.54 7.07 12.88
C ASP A 121 -11.06 8.43 13.43
N ARG A 122 -10.91 8.51 14.75
CA ARG A 122 -10.50 9.74 15.47
C ARG A 122 -8.97 9.88 15.61
N SER A 123 -8.18 8.98 15.04
CA SER A 123 -6.73 9.06 15.11
C SER A 123 -6.18 10.28 14.36
N ASN A 124 -5.10 10.87 14.90
CA ASN A 124 -4.51 12.09 14.34
C ASN A 124 -3.88 11.85 12.95
N MET A 125 -3.16 10.75 12.77
CA MET A 125 -2.47 10.43 11.51
C MET A 125 -3.04 9.16 10.90
N LYS A 126 -3.32 9.19 9.60
CA LYS A 126 -3.84 8.06 8.84
C LYS A 126 -2.95 7.78 7.63
N THR A 127 -2.55 6.53 7.44
CA THR A 127 -1.77 6.11 6.27
C THR A 127 -2.58 5.16 5.40
N ILE A 128 -2.91 5.56 4.19
CA ILE A 128 -3.41 4.63 3.17
C ILE A 128 -2.21 4.07 2.43
N LEU A 129 -1.94 2.79 2.62
CA LEU A 129 -0.83 2.10 1.97
C LEU A 129 -1.36 1.18 0.87
N PHE A 130 -1.15 1.58 -0.38
CA PHE A 130 -1.37 0.70 -1.53
C PHE A 130 -0.10 -0.06 -1.84
N SER A 131 0.09 -1.20 -1.17
CA SER A 131 1.22 -2.12 -1.32
C SER A 131 0.65 -3.55 -1.43
N PRO A 132 0.22 -3.95 -2.65
CA PRO A 132 -0.68 -5.09 -2.85
C PRO A 132 -0.15 -6.45 -2.43
N ALA A 133 1.15 -6.61 -2.21
CA ALA A 133 1.81 -7.85 -1.82
C ALA A 133 1.57 -9.03 -2.79
N ALA A 134 1.25 -8.73 -4.05
CA ALA A 134 0.87 -9.71 -5.07
C ALA A 134 1.05 -9.16 -6.49
N ALA A 135 1.20 -10.06 -7.45
CA ALA A 135 1.21 -9.69 -8.87
C ALA A 135 -0.16 -9.16 -9.33
N SER A 136 -0.17 -8.29 -10.34
CA SER A 136 -1.36 -7.54 -10.77
C SER A 136 -2.20 -8.24 -11.86
N PHE A 137 -1.71 -9.33 -12.42
CA PHE A 137 -2.21 -9.94 -13.66
C PHE A 137 -3.61 -10.57 -13.56
N ASP A 138 -4.23 -10.58 -12.40
CA ASP A 138 -5.62 -11.01 -12.23
C ASP A 138 -6.66 -9.97 -12.69
N SER A 139 -6.25 -8.68 -12.72
CA SER A 139 -7.17 -7.55 -12.98
C SER A 139 -6.53 -6.40 -13.77
N PHE A 140 -5.21 -6.40 -13.96
CA PHE A 140 -4.45 -5.34 -14.63
C PHE A 140 -3.38 -5.92 -15.52
N LYS A 141 -2.96 -5.21 -16.59
CA LYS A 141 -1.88 -5.63 -17.50
C LYS A 141 -0.54 -5.81 -16.78
N ASN A 142 -0.22 -4.92 -15.87
CA ASN A 142 1.02 -4.88 -15.12
C ASN A 142 0.83 -4.03 -13.85
N PHE A 143 1.89 -3.88 -13.05
CA PHE A 143 1.85 -3.08 -11.83
C PHE A 143 1.76 -1.56 -12.11
N GLU A 144 2.24 -1.10 -13.25
CA GLU A 144 2.15 0.29 -13.70
C GLU A 144 0.70 0.67 -13.96
N ASP A 145 -0.03 -0.16 -14.70
CA ASP A 145 -1.45 0.02 -14.98
C ASP A 145 -2.26 0.03 -13.68
N ARG A 146 -1.99 -0.91 -12.77
CA ARG A 146 -2.59 -0.96 -11.44
C ARG A 146 -2.27 0.30 -10.62
N GLY A 147 -1.02 0.76 -10.64
CA GLY A 147 -0.59 1.97 -9.93
C GLY A 147 -1.21 3.24 -10.52
N PHE A 148 -1.33 3.32 -11.83
CA PHE A 148 -2.00 4.43 -12.50
C PHE A 148 -3.50 4.48 -12.18
N TYR A 149 -4.19 3.33 -12.20
CA TYR A 149 -5.58 3.23 -11.80
C TYR A 149 -5.79 3.71 -10.36
N PHE A 150 -4.92 3.30 -9.43
CA PHE A 150 -4.98 3.78 -8.05
C PHE A 150 -4.80 5.30 -7.96
N ASN A 151 -3.84 5.89 -8.68
CA ASN A 151 -3.66 7.35 -8.70
C ASN A 151 -4.90 8.08 -9.22
N LYS A 152 -5.56 7.55 -10.27
CA LYS A 152 -6.83 8.11 -10.76
C LYS A 152 -7.94 8.02 -9.71
N LEU A 153 -8.01 6.91 -8.99
CA LEU A 153 -8.98 6.71 -7.93
C LEU A 153 -8.78 7.73 -6.81
N ILE A 154 -7.54 7.94 -6.35
CA ILE A 154 -7.23 8.93 -5.31
C ILE A 154 -7.65 10.34 -5.70
N LYS A 155 -7.41 10.76 -6.95
CA LYS A 155 -7.80 12.09 -7.44
C LYS A 155 -9.30 12.36 -7.36
N LYS A 156 -10.16 11.34 -7.38
CA LYS A 156 -11.62 11.52 -7.24
C LYS A 156 -12.02 11.94 -5.82
N TYR A 157 -11.24 11.57 -4.78
CA TYR A 157 -11.59 11.75 -3.38
C TYR A 157 -10.72 12.79 -2.66
N PHE A 158 -9.54 13.05 -3.19
CA PHE A 158 -8.54 13.95 -2.61
C PHE A 158 -8.09 14.98 -3.66
N ASN A 159 -9.07 15.66 -4.27
CA ASN A 159 -8.79 16.83 -5.09
C ASN A 159 -8.31 17.98 -4.20
N ASP A 160 -7.29 18.70 -4.68
CA ASP A 160 -6.86 19.97 -4.10
C ASP A 160 -7.88 21.07 -4.37
#